data_a846956873862ae750aabfdfa00bfd75
#
_entry.id   a846956873862ae750aabfdfa00bfd75
#
_cell.length_a   1.000
_cell.length_b   1.000
_cell.length_c   1.000
_cell.angle_alpha   90.00
_cell.angle_beta   90.00
_cell.angle_gamma   90.00
#
_symmetry.space_group_name_H-M   'P 1'
#
loop_
_entity.id
_entity.type
_entity.pdbx_description
1 polymer ?
#
loop_
_entity_poly.entity_id
_entity_poly.type
_entity_poly.pdbx_seq_one_letter_code
_entity_poly.pdbx_strand_id
1 'polypeptide(L)'
;MNKVHQNSKFLFLRVFIKLIHWFKSFSFICGIIMIGLICDSRAIKAAFEKREVGAASFALGNATVALDHYLFASYYNPAALSKEKKFQIAFSLQNYFGIAGLNTIDLTTNFNLAQHPISLAINRFGNQNYQEIQVTAATRYDLIRDCAIGISVQYYILSIQNYGRDIAWGLNFSMLYKILSDLSIGAMVTNINQPVISSVHENLPQTMNIGFCYTPVRDIMILFEIFQDNRFSPDFRAGFSYQVISILTIRAGIEDQTNMYCYGLGINMPWINFDYALQNHPDLGVSHIITISIVL
;
A
#
# COMPACT_ATOMS: atom_id res chain seq x y z
N MET A 1 32.56 38.97 -0.14
CA MET A 1 31.14 38.93 -0.50
C MET A 1 30.82 38.10 -1.74
N ASN A 2 31.74 37.66 -2.59
CA ASN A 2 31.41 36.98 -3.87
C ASN A 2 31.19 35.45 -3.80
N LYS A 3 31.55 34.73 -2.73
CA LYS A 3 31.38 33.27 -2.65
C LYS A 3 29.99 32.81 -2.22
N VAL A 4 29.26 33.64 -1.47
CA VAL A 4 27.88 33.28 -1.00
C VAL A 4 26.88 33.42 -2.15
N HIS A 5 27.09 34.37 -3.06
CA HIS A 5 26.20 34.61 -4.20
C HIS A 5 26.35 33.55 -5.31
N GLN A 6 27.51 32.90 -5.40
CA GLN A 6 27.76 31.84 -6.39
C GLN A 6 27.12 30.51 -5.95
N ASN A 7 27.11 30.19 -4.65
CA ASN A 7 26.48 28.98 -4.11
C ASN A 7 24.96 29.01 -4.21
N SER A 8 24.30 30.17 -4.08
CA SER A 8 22.85 30.29 -4.22
C SER A 8 22.37 30.07 -5.66
N LYS A 9 23.13 30.53 -6.66
CA LYS A 9 22.83 30.29 -8.08
C LYS A 9 22.99 28.82 -8.47
N PHE A 10 23.99 28.12 -7.93
CA PHE A 10 24.19 26.69 -8.15
C PHE A 10 23.09 25.84 -7.49
N LEU A 11 22.63 26.24 -6.31
CA LEU A 11 21.52 25.58 -5.62
C LEU A 11 20.20 25.75 -6.41
N PHE A 12 19.94 26.97 -6.86
CA PHE A 12 18.74 27.30 -7.68
C PHE A 12 18.73 26.54 -9.02
N LEU A 13 19.89 26.43 -9.67
CA LEU A 13 20.01 25.68 -10.93
C LEU A 13 19.82 24.17 -10.74
N ARG A 14 20.32 23.60 -9.64
CA ARG A 14 20.08 22.17 -9.28
C ARG A 14 18.61 21.88 -8.98
N VAL A 15 17.94 22.77 -8.25
CA VAL A 15 16.51 22.66 -7.98
C VAL A 15 15.71 22.79 -9.27
N PHE A 16 16.06 23.72 -10.14
CA PHE A 16 15.37 23.96 -11.42
C PHE A 16 15.55 22.78 -12.41
N ILE A 17 16.74 22.18 -12.48
CA ILE A 17 16.99 20.99 -13.30
C ILE A 17 16.23 19.77 -12.74
N LYS A 18 16.18 19.61 -11.43
CA LYS A 18 15.35 18.56 -10.79
C LYS A 18 13.86 18.77 -11.05
N LEU A 19 13.37 20.01 -11.03
CA LEU A 19 12.00 20.37 -11.38
C LEU A 19 11.65 20.04 -12.85
N ILE A 20 12.55 20.32 -13.79
CA ILE A 20 12.32 20.02 -15.23
C ILE A 20 12.32 18.51 -15.47
N HIS A 21 13.21 17.75 -14.84
CA HIS A 21 13.16 16.28 -14.91
C HIS A 21 11.88 15.73 -14.25
N TRP A 22 11.47 16.32 -13.14
CA TRP A 22 10.23 15.98 -12.46
C TRP A 22 9.01 16.25 -13.33
N PHE A 23 8.96 17.40 -14.04
CA PHE A 23 7.84 17.75 -14.97
C PHE A 23 7.74 16.78 -16.14
N LYS A 24 8.88 16.32 -16.70
CA LYS A 24 8.88 15.30 -17.78
C LYS A 24 8.42 13.94 -17.27
N SER A 25 8.86 13.51 -16.10
CA SER A 25 8.41 12.27 -15.47
C SER A 25 6.94 12.36 -15.03
N PHE A 26 6.50 13.53 -14.53
CA PHE A 26 5.11 13.78 -14.13
C PHE A 26 4.17 13.78 -15.34
N SER A 27 4.55 14.36 -16.49
CA SER A 27 3.76 14.31 -17.73
C SER A 27 3.61 12.88 -18.27
N PHE A 28 4.64 12.06 -18.13
CA PHE A 28 4.58 10.64 -18.50
C PHE A 28 3.64 9.85 -17.57
N ILE A 29 3.68 10.14 -16.27
CA ILE A 29 2.78 9.55 -15.25
C ILE A 29 1.34 10.01 -15.48
N CYS A 30 1.10 11.31 -15.73
CA CYS A 30 -0.23 11.82 -16.09
C CYS A 30 -0.78 11.20 -17.37
N GLY A 31 0.08 10.88 -18.34
CA GLY A 31 -0.30 10.17 -19.57
C GLY A 31 -0.78 8.75 -19.29
N ILE A 32 -0.10 8.01 -18.41
CA ILE A 32 -0.52 6.67 -17.98
C ILE A 32 -1.82 6.74 -17.16
N ILE A 33 -1.97 7.75 -16.31
CA ILE A 33 -3.18 8.01 -15.51
C ILE A 33 -4.39 8.29 -16.42
N MET A 34 -4.22 9.09 -17.47
CA MET A 34 -5.30 9.41 -18.42
C MET A 34 -5.77 8.18 -19.23
N ILE A 35 -4.89 7.22 -19.51
CA ILE A 35 -5.25 5.99 -20.22
C ILE A 35 -6.10 5.06 -19.33
N GLY A 36 -5.92 5.09 -18.00
CA GLY A 36 -6.68 4.26 -17.03
C GLY A 36 -8.11 4.74 -16.76
N LEU A 37 -8.45 5.99 -17.11
CA LEU A 37 -9.74 6.62 -16.78
C LEU A 37 -10.86 6.37 -17.81
N ILE A 38 -10.62 5.62 -18.88
CA ILE A 38 -11.61 5.40 -19.94
C ILE A 38 -12.19 3.99 -19.88
N CYS A 39 -12.85 3.63 -18.78
CA CYS A 39 -13.68 2.41 -18.76
C CYS A 39 -14.91 2.60 -17.88
N ASP A 40 -16.03 2.89 -18.52
CA ASP A 40 -17.34 3.00 -17.90
C ASP A 40 -17.98 1.58 -17.83
N SER A 41 -18.12 1.01 -16.64
CA SER A 41 -18.89 -0.21 -16.45
C SER A 41 -19.63 -0.19 -15.12
N ARG A 42 -20.91 0.18 -15.19
CA ARG A 42 -21.84 0.16 -14.04
C ARG A 42 -22.34 -1.26 -13.77
N ALA A 43 -21.54 -2.08 -13.13
CA ALA A 43 -21.99 -3.36 -12.57
C ALA A 43 -21.64 -3.38 -11.08
N ILE A 44 -22.56 -3.78 -10.23
CA ILE A 44 -22.31 -4.06 -8.81
C ILE A 44 -21.37 -5.28 -8.78
N LYS A 45 -20.17 -5.10 -8.29
CA LYS A 45 -19.11 -6.11 -8.25
C LYS A 45 -18.65 -6.22 -6.81
N ALA A 46 -18.64 -7.43 -6.26
CA ALA A 46 -18.42 -7.66 -4.83
C ALA A 46 -17.20 -8.54 -4.51
N ALA A 47 -16.63 -9.26 -5.49
CA ALA A 47 -15.50 -10.14 -5.23
C ALA A 47 -14.16 -9.37 -5.22
N PHE A 48 -13.27 -9.73 -4.29
CA PHE A 48 -11.94 -9.16 -4.15
C PHE A 48 -11.90 -7.63 -4.03
N GLU A 49 -12.85 -7.06 -3.29
CA GLU A 49 -12.72 -5.67 -2.88
C GLU A 49 -11.36 -5.47 -2.19
N LYS A 50 -10.74 -4.29 -2.41
CA LYS A 50 -9.45 -4.01 -1.81
C LYS A 50 -9.55 -4.17 -0.29
N ARG A 51 -8.88 -5.17 0.23
CA ARG A 51 -8.74 -5.38 1.67
C ARG A 51 -7.36 -4.95 2.09
N GLU A 52 -7.35 -4.12 3.07
CA GLU A 52 -6.14 -3.64 3.68
C GLU A 52 -5.48 -4.75 4.50
N VAL A 53 -4.15 -4.70 4.59
CA VAL A 53 -3.33 -5.70 5.27
C VAL A 53 -2.37 -5.03 6.25
N GLY A 54 -2.28 -5.59 7.45
CA GLY A 54 -1.35 -5.12 8.47
C GLY A 54 -1.88 -4.01 9.36
N ALA A 55 -1.74 -4.18 10.67
CA ALA A 55 -2.26 -3.27 11.68
C ALA A 55 -1.68 -1.84 11.56
N ALA A 56 -0.40 -1.72 11.19
CA ALA A 56 0.22 -0.40 11.00
C ALA A 56 -0.42 0.39 9.86
N SER A 57 -0.78 -0.26 8.72
CA SER A 57 -1.48 0.38 7.61
C SER A 57 -2.86 0.86 8.02
N PHE A 58 -3.62 -0.02 8.67
CA PHE A 58 -4.95 0.32 9.18
C PHE A 58 -4.92 1.52 10.11
N ALA A 59 -3.99 1.54 11.06
CA ALA A 59 -3.83 2.65 11.98
C ALA A 59 -3.51 3.99 11.28
N LEU A 60 -2.92 3.93 10.08
CA LEU A 60 -2.56 5.09 9.27
C LEU A 60 -3.66 5.47 8.25
N GLY A 61 -4.89 4.97 8.41
CA GLY A 61 -5.96 5.18 7.43
C GLY A 61 -5.59 4.66 6.05
N ASN A 62 -4.78 3.60 5.98
CA ASN A 62 -4.29 2.98 4.74
C ASN A 62 -3.54 3.91 3.76
N ALA A 63 -3.11 5.09 4.23
CA ALA A 63 -2.37 6.08 3.44
C ALA A 63 -0.89 5.70 3.30
N THR A 64 -0.58 4.53 2.74
CA THR A 64 0.76 3.91 2.81
C THR A 64 1.49 3.79 1.47
N VAL A 65 0.92 4.28 0.37
CA VAL A 65 1.50 4.16 -0.98
C VAL A 65 2.89 4.80 -1.13
N ALA A 66 3.21 5.80 -0.30
CA ALA A 66 4.50 6.51 -0.32
C ALA A 66 5.47 6.10 0.79
N LEU A 67 5.11 5.11 1.62
CA LEU A 67 5.99 4.55 2.64
C LEU A 67 7.13 3.75 2.01
N ASP A 68 8.39 4.11 2.28
CA ASP A 68 9.55 3.31 1.88
C ASP A 68 9.89 2.25 2.93
N HIS A 69 10.52 1.15 2.49
CA HIS A 69 10.90 0.01 3.35
C HIS A 69 9.74 -0.59 4.15
N TYR A 70 8.56 -0.66 3.53
CA TYR A 70 7.37 -1.11 4.20
C TYR A 70 7.20 -2.64 4.11
N LEU A 71 6.83 -3.26 5.23
CA LEU A 71 6.72 -4.72 5.34
C LEU A 71 5.66 -5.31 4.40
N PHE A 72 4.50 -4.64 4.29
CA PHE A 72 3.40 -5.05 3.42
C PHE A 72 3.41 -4.33 2.06
N ALA A 73 4.58 -3.89 1.59
CA ALA A 73 4.74 -3.18 0.33
C ALA A 73 4.19 -3.95 -0.88
N SER A 74 4.18 -5.28 -0.86
CA SER A 74 3.58 -6.10 -1.93
C SER A 74 2.11 -5.78 -2.22
N TYR A 75 1.37 -5.27 -1.23
CA TYR A 75 -0.03 -4.90 -1.36
C TYR A 75 -0.25 -3.43 -1.68
N TYR A 76 0.61 -2.53 -1.14
CA TYR A 76 0.40 -1.09 -1.20
C TYR A 76 1.30 -0.37 -2.21
N ASN A 77 2.55 -0.79 -2.33
CA ASN A 77 3.51 -0.26 -3.31
C ASN A 77 4.74 -1.17 -3.40
N PRO A 78 4.81 -2.12 -4.31
CA PRO A 78 5.99 -2.96 -4.50
C PRO A 78 7.32 -2.21 -4.69
N ALA A 79 7.30 -0.96 -5.19
CA ALA A 79 8.50 -0.13 -5.27
C ALA A 79 9.07 0.26 -3.89
N ALA A 80 8.29 0.09 -2.82
CA ALA A 80 8.68 0.36 -1.44
C ALA A 80 9.29 -0.85 -0.70
N LEU A 81 9.48 -2.00 -1.37
CA LEU A 81 10.13 -3.17 -0.78
C LEU A 81 11.54 -2.83 -0.28
N SER A 82 11.89 -3.31 0.90
CA SER A 82 13.19 -3.06 1.50
C SER A 82 14.30 -3.76 0.73
N LYS A 83 15.42 -3.04 0.53
CA LYS A 83 16.67 -3.59 -0.04
C LYS A 83 17.61 -4.16 1.03
N GLU A 84 17.28 -4.03 2.28
CA GLU A 84 18.08 -4.60 3.35
C GLU A 84 18.09 -6.12 3.21
N LYS A 85 19.28 -6.73 3.39
CA LYS A 85 19.46 -8.18 3.28
C LYS A 85 18.91 -8.91 4.52
N LYS A 86 17.72 -8.56 4.93
CA LYS A 86 17.02 -9.17 6.05
C LYS A 86 15.87 -10.02 5.54
N PHE A 87 15.71 -11.17 6.13
CA PHE A 87 14.49 -11.94 5.96
C PHE A 87 13.43 -11.39 6.89
N GLN A 88 12.26 -11.12 6.37
CA GLN A 88 11.14 -10.61 7.13
C GLN A 88 9.93 -11.53 6.93
N ILE A 89 9.22 -11.82 8.00
CA ILE A 89 7.96 -12.55 7.95
C ILE A 89 6.94 -11.82 8.83
N ALA A 90 5.73 -11.69 8.35
CA ALA A 90 4.63 -11.10 9.10
C ALA A 90 3.37 -11.95 8.98
N PHE A 91 2.68 -12.06 10.09
CA PHE A 91 1.36 -12.65 10.19
C PHE A 91 0.38 -11.59 10.66
N SER A 92 -0.75 -11.43 9.97
CA SER A 92 -1.80 -10.49 10.33
C SER A 92 -3.14 -11.19 10.42
N LEU A 93 -3.87 -10.89 11.48
CA LEU A 93 -5.24 -11.36 11.71
C LEU A 93 -6.15 -10.15 11.85
N GLN A 94 -7.25 -10.16 11.12
CA GLN A 94 -8.20 -9.07 11.05
C GLN A 94 -9.61 -9.58 11.18
N ASN A 95 -10.39 -8.92 12.02
CA ASN A 95 -11.82 -9.15 12.16
C ASN A 95 -12.56 -7.87 11.82
N TYR A 96 -13.39 -7.91 10.78
CA TYR A 96 -14.17 -6.77 10.35
C TYR A 96 -15.45 -6.65 11.19
N PHE A 97 -15.66 -5.47 11.75
CA PHE A 97 -16.88 -5.05 12.44
C PHE A 97 -17.34 -5.97 13.58
N GLY A 98 -16.42 -6.78 14.13
CA GLY A 98 -16.78 -7.78 15.14
C GLY A 98 -17.67 -8.93 14.62
N ILE A 99 -17.86 -9.05 13.32
CA ILE A 99 -18.75 -10.07 12.71
C ILE A 99 -18.02 -11.40 12.58
N ALA A 100 -18.61 -12.44 13.15
CA ALA A 100 -18.10 -13.80 13.01
C ALA A 100 -18.12 -14.25 11.53
N GLY A 101 -16.96 -14.72 11.03
CA GLY A 101 -16.82 -15.19 9.65
C GLY A 101 -16.34 -14.12 8.66
N LEU A 102 -16.29 -12.85 9.04
CA LEU A 102 -15.62 -11.79 8.28
C LEU A 102 -14.18 -11.60 8.78
N ASN A 103 -13.38 -12.65 8.65
CA ASN A 103 -11.98 -12.64 9.07
C ASN A 103 -11.07 -12.66 7.86
N THR A 104 -9.97 -11.91 7.96
CA THR A 104 -8.84 -11.99 7.03
C THR A 104 -7.61 -12.49 7.76
N ILE A 105 -6.90 -13.38 7.13
CA ILE A 105 -5.59 -13.88 7.57
C ILE A 105 -4.59 -13.57 6.47
N ASP A 106 -3.48 -12.97 6.85
CA ASP A 106 -2.38 -12.68 5.93
C ASP A 106 -1.07 -13.27 6.46
N LEU A 107 -0.28 -13.80 5.52
CA LEU A 107 1.11 -14.19 5.73
C LEU A 107 1.95 -13.55 4.63
N THR A 108 2.86 -12.67 5.01
CA THR A 108 3.77 -11.98 4.09
C THR A 108 5.22 -12.30 4.44
N THR A 109 6.03 -12.58 3.43
CA THR A 109 7.46 -12.80 3.57
C THR A 109 8.23 -11.90 2.59
N ASN A 110 9.28 -11.25 3.07
CA ASN A 110 10.19 -10.44 2.27
C ASN A 110 11.62 -10.96 2.41
N PHE A 111 12.31 -11.07 1.30
CA PHE A 111 13.71 -11.49 1.25
C PHE A 111 14.41 -10.94 0.01
N ASN A 112 15.73 -11.01 0.01
CA ASN A 112 16.52 -10.60 -1.14
C ASN A 112 17.08 -11.84 -1.87
N LEU A 113 16.79 -11.94 -3.16
CA LEU A 113 17.36 -12.94 -4.03
C LEU A 113 18.26 -12.26 -5.07
N ALA A 114 19.55 -12.60 -5.09
CA ALA A 114 20.53 -12.00 -5.99
C ALA A 114 20.48 -10.46 -6.04
N GLN A 115 20.36 -9.82 -4.87
CA GLN A 115 20.25 -8.36 -4.65
C GLN A 115 18.91 -7.72 -5.10
N HIS A 116 17.94 -8.51 -5.53
CA HIS A 116 16.60 -8.04 -5.85
C HIS A 116 15.66 -8.33 -4.67
N PRO A 117 14.97 -7.32 -4.13
CA PRO A 117 13.94 -7.53 -3.12
C PRO A 117 12.75 -8.30 -3.72
N ILE A 118 12.33 -9.34 -3.04
CA ILE A 118 11.18 -10.16 -3.40
C ILE A 118 10.24 -10.21 -2.21
N SER A 119 8.96 -10.11 -2.46
CA SER A 119 7.90 -10.39 -1.49
C SER A 119 6.99 -11.48 -2.02
N LEU A 120 6.66 -12.42 -1.14
CA LEU A 120 5.60 -13.41 -1.34
C LEU A 120 4.58 -13.25 -0.23
N ALA A 121 3.31 -13.18 -0.59
CA ALA A 121 2.24 -13.01 0.35
C ALA A 121 1.02 -13.85 -0.02
N ILE A 122 0.30 -14.30 1.00
CA ILE A 122 -0.98 -14.98 0.86
C ILE A 122 -1.97 -14.33 1.81
N ASN A 123 -3.10 -13.91 1.26
CA ASN A 123 -4.23 -13.37 1.99
C ASN A 123 -5.44 -14.27 1.81
N ARG A 124 -6.13 -14.59 2.90
CA ARG A 124 -7.36 -15.38 2.89
C ARG A 124 -8.44 -14.64 3.64
N PHE A 125 -9.58 -14.42 2.97
CA PHE A 125 -10.78 -13.85 3.55
C PHE A 125 -11.95 -14.83 3.51
N GLY A 126 -12.85 -14.71 4.49
CA GLY A 126 -14.12 -15.38 4.52
C GLY A 126 -14.13 -16.66 5.35
N ASN A 127 -15.12 -17.50 5.09
CA ASN A 127 -15.42 -18.72 5.85
C ASN A 127 -15.56 -19.94 4.92
N GLN A 128 -16.18 -21.02 5.39
CA GLN A 128 -16.37 -22.25 4.60
C GLN A 128 -17.33 -22.09 3.42
N ASN A 129 -18.29 -21.16 3.51
CA ASN A 129 -19.31 -20.96 2.48
C ASN A 129 -18.87 -20.02 1.37
N TYR A 130 -18.05 -19.02 1.72
CA TYR A 130 -17.49 -18.03 0.81
C TYR A 130 -16.05 -17.74 1.20
N GLN A 131 -15.12 -17.97 0.29
CA GLN A 131 -13.70 -17.80 0.52
C GLN A 131 -13.03 -17.12 -0.67
N GLU A 132 -12.23 -16.11 -0.37
CA GLU A 132 -11.30 -15.49 -1.30
C GLU A 132 -9.88 -15.75 -0.84
N ILE A 133 -9.03 -16.21 -1.75
CA ILE A 133 -7.60 -16.33 -1.51
C ILE A 133 -6.87 -15.51 -2.57
N GLN A 134 -5.93 -14.69 -2.14
CA GLN A 134 -5.05 -13.92 -2.99
C GLN A 134 -3.62 -14.30 -2.69
N VAL A 135 -2.89 -14.74 -3.71
CA VAL A 135 -1.44 -14.99 -3.64
C VAL A 135 -0.74 -13.89 -4.42
N THR A 136 0.20 -13.21 -3.80
CA THR A 136 0.93 -12.08 -4.39
C THR A 136 2.42 -12.39 -4.44
N ALA A 137 3.03 -12.16 -5.60
CA ALA A 137 4.48 -12.12 -5.77
C ALA A 137 4.87 -10.73 -6.26
N ALA A 138 5.82 -10.10 -5.61
CA ALA A 138 6.22 -8.72 -5.89
C ALA A 138 7.73 -8.55 -5.89
N THR A 139 8.21 -7.59 -6.68
CA THR A 139 9.62 -7.21 -6.72
C THR A 139 9.79 -5.71 -6.97
N ARG A 140 10.95 -5.19 -6.58
CA ARG A 140 11.37 -3.80 -6.78
C ARG A 140 12.59 -3.75 -7.70
N TYR A 141 12.63 -2.73 -8.54
CA TYR A 141 13.78 -2.36 -9.34
C TYR A 141 14.09 -0.86 -9.20
N ASP A 142 15.34 -0.51 -8.87
CA ASP A 142 15.75 0.89 -8.78
C ASP A 142 16.17 1.40 -10.17
N LEU A 143 15.47 2.41 -10.66
CA LEU A 143 15.81 3.08 -11.93
C LEU A 143 16.99 4.02 -11.77
N ILE A 144 16.96 4.81 -10.69
CA ILE A 144 18.01 5.73 -10.26
C ILE A 144 18.02 5.75 -8.73
N ARG A 145 19.00 6.44 -8.14
CA ARG A 145 19.23 6.49 -6.69
C ARG A 145 17.96 6.80 -5.87
N ASP A 146 17.14 7.73 -6.35
CA ASP A 146 15.98 8.26 -5.63
C ASP A 146 14.65 7.79 -6.22
N CYS A 147 14.65 6.93 -7.26
CA CYS A 147 13.44 6.44 -7.94
C CYS A 147 13.49 4.93 -8.11
N ALA A 148 12.45 4.29 -7.63
CA ALA A 148 12.22 2.85 -7.80
C ALA A 148 10.88 2.59 -8.48
N ILE A 149 10.82 1.50 -9.22
CA ILE A 149 9.58 0.91 -9.73
C ILE A 149 9.35 -0.44 -9.07
N GLY A 150 8.09 -0.82 -8.98
CA GLY A 150 7.67 -2.12 -8.46
C GLY A 150 6.65 -2.78 -9.37
N ILE A 151 6.74 -4.09 -9.43
CA ILE A 151 5.80 -4.93 -10.16
C ILE A 151 5.31 -6.00 -9.20
N SER A 152 4.01 -6.31 -9.25
CA SER A 152 3.48 -7.49 -8.59
C SER A 152 2.48 -8.21 -9.47
N VAL A 153 2.47 -9.54 -9.32
CA VAL A 153 1.48 -10.42 -9.90
C VAL A 153 0.62 -10.98 -8.77
N GLN A 154 -0.68 -10.93 -8.95
CA GLN A 154 -1.65 -11.45 -8.00
C GLN A 154 -2.43 -12.59 -8.65
N TYR A 155 -2.55 -13.69 -7.92
CA TYR A 155 -3.36 -14.83 -8.29
C TYR A 155 -4.56 -14.90 -7.35
N TYR A 156 -5.73 -14.79 -7.92
CA TYR A 156 -7.01 -14.74 -7.22
C TYR A 156 -7.74 -16.07 -7.32
N ILE A 157 -8.27 -16.54 -6.21
CA ILE A 157 -9.04 -17.77 -6.11
C ILE A 157 -10.32 -17.46 -5.33
N LEU A 158 -11.46 -17.51 -6.00
CA LEU A 158 -12.79 -17.43 -5.40
C LEU A 158 -13.36 -18.84 -5.26
N SER A 159 -13.84 -19.19 -4.07
CA SER A 159 -14.53 -20.44 -3.81
C SER A 159 -15.86 -20.16 -3.12
N ILE A 160 -16.95 -20.62 -3.70
CA ILE A 160 -18.30 -20.47 -3.16
C ILE A 160 -18.89 -21.87 -3.03
N GLN A 161 -19.35 -22.19 -1.82
CA GLN A 161 -19.97 -23.50 -1.54
C GLN A 161 -21.13 -23.76 -2.48
N ASN A 162 -21.19 -24.93 -3.08
CA ASN A 162 -22.18 -25.37 -4.08
C ASN A 162 -22.15 -24.63 -5.44
N TYR A 163 -21.31 -23.59 -5.62
CA TYR A 163 -21.17 -22.87 -6.89
C TYR A 163 -19.83 -23.12 -7.58
N GLY A 164 -18.88 -23.72 -6.84
CA GLY A 164 -17.57 -24.08 -7.41
C GLY A 164 -16.46 -23.12 -7.09
N ARG A 165 -15.43 -23.15 -7.93
CA ARG A 165 -14.20 -22.37 -7.77
C ARG A 165 -13.84 -21.65 -9.06
N ASP A 166 -13.41 -20.42 -8.93
CA ASP A 166 -12.98 -19.59 -10.04
C ASP A 166 -11.60 -18.98 -9.77
N ILE A 167 -10.86 -18.66 -10.83
CA ILE A 167 -9.51 -18.12 -10.74
C ILE A 167 -9.30 -16.95 -11.69
N ALA A 168 -8.47 -16.00 -11.28
CA ALA A 168 -7.99 -14.92 -12.14
C ALA A 168 -6.55 -14.54 -11.76
N TRP A 169 -5.89 -13.75 -12.58
CA TRP A 169 -4.60 -13.17 -12.26
C TRP A 169 -4.56 -11.70 -12.62
N GLY A 170 -3.95 -10.89 -11.76
CA GLY A 170 -3.82 -9.45 -11.90
C GLY A 170 -2.36 -9.04 -11.98
N LEU A 171 -2.11 -7.99 -12.73
CA LEU A 171 -0.80 -7.34 -12.85
C LEU A 171 -0.89 -5.94 -12.26
N ASN A 172 0.08 -5.59 -11.40
CA ASN A 172 0.16 -4.28 -10.79
C ASN A 172 1.50 -3.63 -11.09
N PHE A 173 1.48 -2.32 -11.17
CA PHE A 173 2.65 -1.49 -11.34
C PHE A 173 2.68 -0.38 -10.31
N SER A 174 3.87 -0.04 -9.82
CA SER A 174 4.04 1.01 -8.83
C SER A 174 5.34 1.77 -9.00
N MET A 175 5.40 2.94 -8.37
CA MET A 175 6.57 3.79 -8.35
C MET A 175 6.71 4.44 -6.96
N LEU A 176 7.95 4.61 -6.53
CA LEU A 176 8.34 5.38 -5.35
C LEU A 176 9.47 6.34 -5.74
N TYR A 177 9.29 7.61 -5.43
CA TYR A 177 10.28 8.64 -5.71
C TYR A 177 10.57 9.47 -4.46
N LYS A 178 11.84 9.56 -4.06
CA LYS A 178 12.32 10.44 -2.98
C LYS A 178 12.63 11.82 -3.54
N ILE A 179 11.73 12.78 -3.31
CA ILE A 179 11.89 14.16 -3.76
C ILE A 179 12.98 14.84 -2.93
N LEU A 180 12.92 14.65 -1.61
CA LEU A 180 13.88 15.12 -0.62
C LEU A 180 14.25 13.95 0.32
N SER A 181 15.20 14.16 1.21
CA SER A 181 15.57 13.16 2.22
C SER A 181 14.42 12.78 3.16
N ASP A 182 13.51 13.71 3.37
CA ASP A 182 12.38 13.66 4.29
C ASP A 182 11.01 13.64 3.59
N LEU A 183 10.97 13.68 2.24
CA LEU A 183 9.75 13.69 1.45
C LEU A 183 9.80 12.68 0.32
N SER A 184 8.88 11.73 0.32
CA SER A 184 8.66 10.76 -0.76
C SER A 184 7.25 10.88 -1.35
N ILE A 185 7.13 10.53 -2.63
CA ILE A 185 5.88 10.37 -3.33
C ILE A 185 5.79 8.95 -3.87
N GLY A 186 4.63 8.33 -3.73
CA GLY A 186 4.35 6.98 -4.22
C GLY A 186 3.12 6.97 -5.12
N ALA A 187 3.11 6.05 -6.07
CA ALA A 187 1.95 5.77 -6.90
C ALA A 187 1.84 4.27 -7.17
N MET A 188 0.63 3.76 -7.27
CA MET A 188 0.34 2.37 -7.63
C MET A 188 -0.92 2.28 -8.46
N VAL A 189 -0.90 1.40 -9.45
CA VAL A 189 -2.08 0.96 -10.20
C VAL A 189 -2.19 -0.55 -10.07
N THR A 190 -3.37 -1.04 -9.67
CA THR A 190 -3.65 -2.48 -9.54
C THR A 190 -4.50 -2.97 -10.69
N ASN A 191 -4.36 -4.27 -11.01
CA ASN A 191 -5.17 -4.94 -12.02
C ASN A 191 -5.17 -4.23 -13.39
N ILE A 192 -3.99 -3.82 -13.87
CA ILE A 192 -3.81 -3.10 -15.15
C ILE A 192 -4.38 -3.91 -16.32
N ASN A 193 -4.31 -5.23 -16.23
CA ASN A 193 -4.80 -6.18 -17.23
C ASN A 193 -6.32 -6.44 -17.13
N GLN A 194 -7.05 -5.75 -16.22
CA GLN A 194 -8.49 -5.88 -16.01
C GLN A 194 -8.96 -7.34 -15.90
N PRO A 195 -8.45 -8.10 -14.91
CA PRO A 195 -8.77 -9.50 -14.79
C PRO A 195 -10.26 -9.73 -14.54
N VAL A 196 -10.78 -10.80 -15.11
CA VAL A 196 -12.17 -11.22 -14.98
C VAL A 196 -12.23 -12.49 -14.17
N ILE A 197 -13.10 -12.55 -13.18
CA ILE A 197 -13.38 -13.75 -12.40
C ILE A 197 -14.84 -14.11 -12.54
N SER A 198 -15.13 -15.40 -12.53
CA SER A 198 -16.43 -16.03 -12.65
C SER A 198 -17.03 -16.12 -14.07
N SER A 199 -17.90 -17.12 -14.24
CA SER A 199 -18.66 -17.38 -15.46
C SER A 199 -19.59 -16.23 -15.86
N VAL A 200 -19.85 -15.28 -14.95
CA VAL A 200 -20.65 -14.06 -15.19
C VAL A 200 -19.82 -12.87 -15.68
N HIS A 201 -18.54 -13.06 -16.00
CA HIS A 201 -17.65 -12.01 -16.51
C HIS A 201 -17.54 -10.79 -15.59
N GLU A 202 -17.34 -11.02 -14.28
CA GLU A 202 -17.11 -9.96 -13.32
C GLU A 202 -15.66 -9.48 -13.37
N ASN A 203 -15.44 -8.20 -13.70
CA ASN A 203 -14.11 -7.61 -13.66
C ASN A 203 -13.70 -7.33 -12.20
N LEU A 204 -12.49 -7.73 -11.85
CA LEU A 204 -11.93 -7.36 -10.55
C LEU A 204 -11.66 -5.86 -10.46
N PRO A 205 -11.67 -5.29 -9.23
CA PRO A 205 -11.42 -3.88 -9.02
C PRO A 205 -10.09 -3.44 -9.62
N GLN A 206 -10.12 -2.37 -10.41
CA GLN A 206 -8.92 -1.65 -10.82
C GLN A 206 -8.80 -0.41 -9.94
N THR A 207 -7.70 -0.29 -9.22
CA THR A 207 -7.50 0.83 -8.30
C THR A 207 -6.24 1.62 -8.65
N MET A 208 -6.25 2.89 -8.31
CA MET A 208 -5.12 3.79 -8.45
C MET A 208 -4.91 4.54 -7.14
N ASN A 209 -3.68 4.58 -6.69
CA ASN A 209 -3.26 5.29 -5.49
C ASN A 209 -2.15 6.27 -5.84
N ILE A 210 -2.21 7.47 -5.28
CA ILE A 210 -1.11 8.43 -5.30
C ILE A 210 -1.03 9.09 -3.92
N GLY A 211 0.16 9.25 -3.38
CA GLY A 211 0.31 9.84 -2.06
C GLY A 211 1.71 10.34 -1.81
N PHE A 212 1.88 10.98 -0.66
CA PHE A 212 3.18 11.41 -0.18
C PHE A 212 3.37 11.01 1.29
N CYS A 213 4.63 10.85 1.66
CA CYS A 213 5.08 10.62 3.03
C CYS A 213 6.11 11.70 3.39
N TYR A 214 5.84 12.45 4.44
CA TYR A 214 6.71 13.49 4.98
C TYR A 214 7.19 13.13 6.38
N THR A 215 8.50 13.11 6.56
CA THR A 215 9.18 12.75 7.82
C THR A 215 9.99 13.94 8.32
N PRO A 216 9.35 15.00 8.90
CA PRO A 216 10.01 16.24 9.31
C PRO A 216 11.12 16.01 10.32
N VAL A 217 10.94 15.05 11.19
CA VAL A 217 11.94 14.54 12.14
C VAL A 217 11.85 13.02 12.18
N ARG A 218 12.90 12.36 12.65
CA ARG A 218 13.04 10.91 12.62
C ARG A 218 11.87 10.15 13.25
N ASP A 219 11.23 10.74 14.26
CA ASP A 219 10.19 10.09 15.05
C ASP A 219 8.77 10.42 14.60
N ILE A 220 8.58 11.36 13.66
CA ILE A 220 7.28 11.81 13.16
C ILE A 220 7.15 11.53 11.67
N MET A 221 6.03 10.94 11.28
CA MET A 221 5.67 10.66 9.90
C MET A 221 4.23 11.12 9.64
N ILE A 222 4.04 11.85 8.56
CA ILE A 222 2.77 12.37 8.08
C ILE A 222 2.55 11.82 6.67
N LEU A 223 1.38 11.23 6.44
CA LEU A 223 1.03 10.57 5.21
C LEU A 223 -0.26 11.16 4.67
N PHE A 224 -0.32 11.27 3.36
CA PHE A 224 -1.54 11.62 2.65
C PHE A 224 -1.62 10.79 1.36
N GLU A 225 -2.81 10.29 1.05
CA GLU A 225 -3.07 9.45 -0.12
C GLU A 225 -4.43 9.78 -0.73
N ILE A 226 -4.50 9.79 -2.05
CA ILE A 226 -5.73 9.74 -2.82
C ILE A 226 -5.83 8.32 -3.36
N PHE A 227 -6.87 7.62 -2.94
CA PHE A 227 -7.23 6.30 -3.43
C PHE A 227 -8.41 6.39 -4.36
N GLN A 228 -8.32 5.79 -5.54
CA GLN A 228 -9.39 5.71 -6.52
C GLN A 228 -9.64 4.27 -6.92
N ASP A 229 -10.81 3.76 -6.62
CA ASP A 229 -11.39 2.59 -7.27
C ASP A 229 -12.23 3.07 -8.45
N ASN A 230 -12.11 2.44 -9.62
CA ASN A 230 -12.83 2.85 -10.82
C ASN A 230 -14.36 2.79 -10.71
N ARG A 231 -14.88 2.18 -9.64
CA ARG A 231 -16.31 2.01 -9.35
C ARG A 231 -16.89 3.10 -8.43
N PHE A 232 -16.04 3.79 -7.68
CA PHE A 232 -16.43 4.72 -6.61
C PHE A 232 -15.78 6.08 -6.80
N SER A 233 -16.25 7.09 -6.06
CA SER A 233 -15.58 8.39 -5.96
C SER A 233 -14.21 8.27 -5.28
N PRO A 234 -13.28 9.23 -5.53
CA PRO A 234 -11.99 9.23 -4.84
C PRO A 234 -12.14 9.28 -3.32
N ASP A 235 -11.27 8.53 -2.63
CA ASP A 235 -11.16 8.51 -1.18
C ASP A 235 -9.88 9.23 -0.75
N PHE A 236 -10.00 10.21 0.15
CA PHE A 236 -8.87 10.94 0.71
C PHE A 236 -8.48 10.32 2.05
N ARG A 237 -7.22 9.91 2.14
CA ARG A 237 -6.68 9.21 3.30
C ARG A 237 -5.54 10.01 3.90
N ALA A 238 -5.49 10.06 5.22
CA ALA A 238 -4.39 10.68 5.92
C ALA A 238 -3.95 9.82 7.11
N GLY A 239 -2.65 9.82 7.38
CA GLY A 239 -2.04 9.06 8.45
C GLY A 239 -1.01 9.88 9.20
N PHE A 240 -0.91 9.64 10.50
CA PHE A 240 0.08 10.20 11.39
C PHE A 240 0.69 9.09 12.24
N SER A 241 2.02 9.08 12.34
CA SER A 241 2.77 8.16 13.19
C SER A 241 3.75 8.92 14.04
N TYR A 242 3.82 8.60 15.33
CA TYR A 242 4.77 9.15 16.27
C TYR A 242 5.43 8.05 17.09
N GLN A 243 6.74 7.96 16.98
CA GLN A 243 7.56 7.08 17.80
C GLN A 243 7.83 7.77 19.15
N VAL A 244 7.05 7.44 20.16
CA VAL A 244 7.11 8.07 21.51
C VAL A 244 8.43 7.75 22.21
N ILE A 245 8.85 6.50 22.10
CA ILE A 245 10.15 5.98 22.53
C ILE A 245 10.59 4.90 21.51
N SER A 246 11.83 4.46 21.58
CA SER A 246 12.38 3.47 20.63
C SER A 246 11.56 2.19 20.49
N ILE A 247 10.80 1.83 21.53
CA ILE A 247 9.99 0.60 21.58
C ILE A 247 8.53 0.86 21.23
N LEU A 248 7.99 2.09 21.42
CA LEU A 248 6.57 2.38 21.32
C LEU A 248 6.27 3.40 20.23
N THR A 249 5.40 3.03 19.32
CA THR A 249 4.87 3.90 18.27
C THR A 249 3.35 4.02 18.41
N ILE A 250 2.82 5.23 18.34
CA ILE A 250 1.38 5.51 18.23
C ILE A 250 1.05 5.96 16.82
N ARG A 251 -0.13 5.57 16.34
CA ARG A 251 -0.59 5.92 15.00
C ARG A 251 -2.04 6.34 15.01
N ALA A 252 -2.39 7.27 14.14
CA ALA A 252 -3.77 7.67 13.89
C ALA A 252 -3.96 7.92 12.40
N GLY A 253 -5.17 7.70 11.89
CA GLY A 253 -5.50 7.89 10.49
C GLY A 253 -6.97 8.13 10.27
N ILE A 254 -7.28 8.60 9.07
CA ILE A 254 -8.66 8.85 8.60
C ILE A 254 -8.81 8.38 7.16
N GLU A 255 -10.00 7.91 6.82
CA GLU A 255 -10.49 7.63 5.47
C GLU A 255 -11.78 8.42 5.27
N ASP A 256 -11.77 9.35 4.32
CA ASP A 256 -12.83 10.36 4.16
C ASP A 256 -14.12 9.75 3.59
N GLN A 257 -14.02 8.94 2.52
CA GLN A 257 -15.20 8.40 1.83
C GLN A 257 -16.09 7.54 2.74
N THR A 258 -15.48 6.82 3.66
CA THR A 258 -16.16 5.92 4.61
C THR A 258 -16.32 6.53 6.00
N ASN A 259 -15.84 7.77 6.21
CA ASN A 259 -15.79 8.44 7.51
C ASN A 259 -15.18 7.57 8.62
N MET A 260 -14.13 6.80 8.26
CA MET A 260 -13.48 5.91 9.22
C MET A 260 -12.35 6.62 9.97
N TYR A 261 -12.31 6.38 11.27
CA TYR A 261 -11.23 6.81 12.14
C TYR A 261 -10.42 5.61 12.58
N CYS A 262 -9.11 5.70 12.42
CA CYS A 262 -8.17 4.62 12.65
C CYS A 262 -7.19 5.00 13.76
N TYR A 263 -6.88 4.04 14.63
CA TYR A 263 -5.92 4.22 15.72
C TYR A 263 -5.08 2.96 15.87
N GLY A 264 -3.84 3.10 16.31
CA GLY A 264 -3.00 1.93 16.53
C GLY A 264 -1.80 2.19 17.41
N LEU A 265 -1.30 1.08 17.91
CA LEU A 265 -0.11 0.99 18.76
C LEU A 265 0.85 -0.02 18.14
N GLY A 266 2.14 0.29 18.13
CA GLY A 266 3.20 -0.60 17.71
C GLY A 266 4.24 -0.75 18.82
N ILE A 267 4.61 -2.01 19.11
CA ILE A 267 5.72 -2.36 19.99
C ILE A 267 6.84 -2.88 19.10
N ASN A 268 7.95 -2.14 19.05
CA ASN A 268 9.09 -2.42 18.20
C ASN A 268 10.25 -2.97 19.05
N MET A 269 10.59 -4.22 18.84
CA MET A 269 11.76 -4.85 19.43
C MET A 269 12.79 -5.18 18.35
N PRO A 270 14.05 -5.45 18.67
CA PRO A 270 15.11 -5.57 17.65
C PRO A 270 14.86 -6.62 16.56
N TRP A 271 14.10 -7.67 16.83
CA TRP A 271 13.85 -8.79 15.92
C TRP A 271 12.38 -9.21 15.81
N ILE A 272 11.49 -8.64 16.67
CA ILE A 272 10.05 -8.92 16.63
C ILE A 272 9.28 -7.62 16.85
N ASN A 273 8.23 -7.39 16.06
CA ASN A 273 7.32 -6.27 16.25
C ASN A 273 5.90 -6.80 16.46
N PHE A 274 5.16 -6.11 17.27
CA PHE A 274 3.75 -6.34 17.51
C PHE A 274 2.98 -5.05 17.26
N ASP A 275 2.01 -5.09 16.34
CA ASP A 275 1.14 -3.96 16.04
C ASP A 275 -0.32 -4.35 16.29
N TYR A 276 -1.04 -3.44 16.89
CA TYR A 276 -2.49 -3.51 17.04
C TYR A 276 -3.14 -2.26 16.49
N ALA A 277 -4.24 -2.43 15.77
CA ALA A 277 -5.04 -1.32 15.27
C ALA A 277 -6.53 -1.59 15.46
N LEU A 278 -7.26 -0.51 15.55
CA LEU A 278 -8.71 -0.47 15.49
C LEU A 278 -9.14 0.57 14.47
N GLN A 279 -10.20 0.25 13.74
CA GLN A 279 -10.84 1.15 12.78
C GLN A 279 -12.33 1.22 13.12
N ASN A 280 -12.82 2.42 13.31
CA ASN A 280 -14.23 2.65 13.64
C ASN A 280 -14.98 3.13 12.39
N HIS A 281 -15.91 2.30 11.93
CA HIS A 281 -16.87 2.67 10.89
C HIS A 281 -18.14 3.19 11.54
N PRO A 282 -18.69 4.35 11.13
CA PRO A 282 -19.83 4.98 11.82
C PRO A 282 -21.06 4.08 11.90
N ASP A 283 -21.33 3.28 10.85
CA ASP A 283 -22.55 2.46 10.76
C ASP A 283 -22.32 0.97 11.08
N LEU A 284 -21.12 0.44 10.80
CA LEU A 284 -20.84 -1.00 10.89
C LEU A 284 -20.13 -1.40 12.19
N GLY A 285 -19.56 -0.43 12.92
CA GLY A 285 -18.87 -0.69 14.18
C GLY A 285 -17.35 -0.81 14.03
N VAL A 286 -16.71 -1.49 14.95
CA VAL A 286 -15.25 -1.51 15.08
C VAL A 286 -14.63 -2.76 14.47
N SER A 287 -13.61 -2.57 13.65
CA SER A 287 -12.72 -3.63 13.15
C SER A 287 -11.42 -3.67 13.96
N HIS A 288 -10.93 -4.86 14.23
CA HIS A 288 -9.71 -5.09 14.99
C HIS A 288 -8.67 -5.83 14.15
N ILE A 289 -7.42 -5.39 14.25
CA ILE A 289 -6.31 -6.00 13.52
C ILE A 289 -5.13 -6.16 14.44
N ILE A 290 -4.52 -7.34 14.36
CA ILE A 290 -3.28 -7.68 15.06
C ILE A 290 -2.27 -8.12 14.02
N THR A 291 -1.04 -7.64 14.14
CA THR A 291 0.09 -8.06 13.31
C THR A 291 1.28 -8.40 14.19
N ILE A 292 1.89 -9.54 13.89
CA ILE A 292 3.18 -9.93 14.46
C ILE A 292 4.16 -10.06 13.30
N SER A 293 5.33 -9.44 13.43
CA SER A 293 6.39 -9.55 12.41
C SER A 293 7.75 -9.83 13.03
N ILE A 294 8.55 -10.59 12.30
CA ILE A 294 9.91 -10.99 12.68
C ILE A 294 10.85 -10.51 11.57
N VAL A 295 11.99 -9.94 12.00
CA VAL A 295 13.07 -9.45 11.13
C VAL A 295 14.35 -10.18 11.53
N LEU A 296 14.94 -10.97 10.60
CA LEU A 296 16.11 -11.81 10.80
C LEU A 296 17.30 -11.36 9.93
#